data_5e222c3d6849e68ef631f44dd3e56d63
#
_entry.id   5e222c3d6849e68ef631f44dd3e56d63
#
_cell.length_a   1.000
_cell.length_b   1.000
_cell.length_c   1.000
_cell.angle_alpha   90.00
_cell.angle_beta   90.00
_cell.angle_gamma   90.00
#
_symmetry.space_group_name_H-M   'P 1'
#
loop_
_entity.id
_entity.type
_entity.pdbx_description
1 polymer ?
#
loop_
_entity_poly.entity_id
_entity_poly.type
_entity_poly.pdbx_seq_one_letter_code
_entity_poly.pdbx_strand_id
1 'polypeptide(L)'
;PQMADDCLFCKLISGEIPTNKVYEDDICFAFDDIEPEAPVHTLLVPKKHYDDLCDGIPAEVLGHMLSVVPKVAELKGVRESGFRTVMNTGPDSAATVKHFHIHILGGVKMGRFTFENSQRVQD
;
A
#
# COMPACT_ATOMS: atom_id res chain seq x y z
N PRO A 1 -11.95 8.65 12.93
CA PRO A 1 -10.81 9.51 12.94
C PRO A 1 -10.75 10.44 11.79
N GLN A 2 -10.17 11.49 12.07
CA GLN A 2 -9.92 12.53 11.13
C GLN A 2 -8.48 12.46 10.69
N MET A 3 -8.12 13.35 9.81
CA MET A 3 -6.75 13.46 9.37
C MET A 3 -5.87 13.79 10.58
N ALA A 4 -4.83 13.02 10.74
CA ALA A 4 -3.88 13.26 11.80
C ALA A 4 -2.84 14.27 11.31
N ASP A 5 -2.59 15.30 12.08
CA ASP A 5 -1.63 16.33 11.70
C ASP A 5 -0.24 15.76 11.49
N ASP A 6 0.09 14.68 12.19
CA ASP A 6 1.41 14.05 12.09
C ASP A 6 1.42 12.83 11.17
N CYS A 7 0.36 12.59 10.41
CA CYS A 7 0.30 11.44 9.51
C CYS A 7 1.09 11.74 8.24
N LEU A 8 2.16 10.98 8.03
CA LEU A 8 3.02 11.16 6.86
C LEU A 8 2.24 11.02 5.56
N PHE A 9 1.40 9.96 5.46
CA PHE A 9 0.67 9.74 4.20
C PHE A 9 -0.37 10.83 3.96
N CYS A 10 -0.99 11.36 5.01
CA CYS A 10 -1.90 12.48 4.85
C CYS A 10 -1.16 13.70 4.28
N LYS A 11 0.08 13.91 4.72
CA LYS A 11 0.87 15.02 4.22
C LYS A 11 1.30 14.81 2.77
N LEU A 12 1.56 13.57 2.38
CA LEU A 12 1.88 13.27 0.98
C LEU A 12 0.66 13.50 0.08
N ILE A 13 -0.51 13.08 0.56
CA ILE A 13 -1.75 13.25 -0.21
C ILE A 13 -2.06 14.73 -0.41
N SER A 14 -1.88 15.53 0.63
CA SER A 14 -2.20 16.96 0.56
C SER A 14 -1.18 17.76 -0.24
N GLY A 15 -0.02 17.18 -0.54
CA GLY A 15 1.04 17.88 -1.23
C GLY A 15 1.96 18.66 -0.31
N GLU A 16 1.74 18.58 0.99
CA GLU A 16 2.61 19.27 1.96
C GLU A 16 4.03 18.72 1.89
N ILE A 17 4.18 17.42 1.66
CA ILE A 17 5.46 16.77 1.44
C ILE A 17 5.46 16.20 0.02
N PRO A 18 6.45 16.54 -0.81
CA PRO A 18 6.48 16.03 -2.18
C PRO A 18 6.73 14.53 -2.24
N THR A 19 6.19 13.89 -3.27
CA THR A 19 6.36 12.46 -3.47
C THR A 19 6.27 12.14 -4.96
N ASN A 20 6.70 10.94 -5.32
CA ASN A 20 6.60 10.42 -6.68
C ASN A 20 5.19 9.85 -6.88
N LYS A 21 4.29 10.68 -7.32
CA LYS A 21 2.90 10.27 -7.53
C LYS A 21 2.80 9.38 -8.77
N VAL A 22 2.12 8.26 -8.62
CA VAL A 22 1.90 7.30 -9.71
C VAL A 22 0.46 7.39 -10.22
N TYR A 23 -0.50 7.61 -9.32
CA TYR A 23 -1.91 7.60 -9.69
C TYR A 23 -2.70 8.37 -8.64
N GLU A 24 -3.80 8.97 -9.08
CA GLU A 24 -4.67 9.69 -8.15
C GLU A 24 -6.08 9.76 -8.72
N ASP A 25 -7.09 9.55 -7.88
CA ASP A 25 -8.47 9.84 -8.21
C ASP A 25 -9.15 10.39 -6.96
N ASP A 26 -10.49 10.49 -6.98
CA ASP A 26 -11.22 11.10 -5.86
C ASP A 26 -11.11 10.29 -4.57
N ILE A 27 -10.82 9.01 -4.67
CA ILE A 27 -10.89 8.09 -3.54
C ILE A 27 -9.51 7.72 -3.02
N CYS A 28 -8.53 7.55 -3.92
CA CYS A 28 -7.24 7.01 -3.53
C CYS A 28 -6.08 7.67 -4.27
N PHE A 29 -4.88 7.35 -3.80
CA PHE A 29 -3.65 8.01 -4.22
C PHE A 29 -2.54 6.98 -4.19
N ALA A 30 -1.71 6.92 -5.21
CA ALA A 30 -0.61 5.96 -5.25
C ALA A 30 0.71 6.68 -5.47
N PHE A 31 1.75 6.23 -4.80
CA PHE A 31 3.08 6.84 -4.88
C PHE A 31 4.14 5.78 -4.63
N ASP A 32 5.34 6.03 -5.16
CA ASP A 32 6.45 5.10 -4.97
C ASP A 32 7.03 5.23 -3.57
N ASP A 33 7.33 4.08 -2.95
CA ASP A 33 7.99 4.05 -1.65
C ASP A 33 9.43 4.52 -1.81
N ILE A 34 9.89 5.42 -0.93
CA ILE A 34 11.26 5.93 -1.00
C ILE A 34 12.29 4.94 -0.47
N GLU A 35 11.83 3.90 0.22
CA GLU A 35 12.69 2.81 0.69
C GLU A 35 12.15 1.50 0.15
N PRO A 36 12.30 1.26 -1.16
CA PRO A 36 11.63 0.14 -1.79
C PRO A 36 12.21 -1.21 -1.38
N GLU A 37 11.31 -2.18 -1.21
CA GLU A 37 11.67 -3.56 -0.90
C GLU A 37 11.79 -4.41 -2.15
N ALA A 38 11.46 -3.84 -3.31
CA ALA A 38 11.51 -4.54 -4.59
C ALA A 38 11.75 -3.49 -5.67
N PRO A 39 12.14 -3.90 -6.89
CA PRO A 39 12.35 -2.93 -7.97
C PRO A 39 11.13 -2.05 -8.23
N VAL A 40 9.92 -2.61 -8.08
CA VAL A 40 8.70 -1.82 -8.06
C VAL A 40 8.09 -1.99 -6.67
N HIS A 41 7.92 -0.88 -5.98
CA HIS A 41 7.30 -0.87 -4.65
C HIS A 41 6.47 0.41 -4.56
N THR A 42 5.19 0.28 -4.84
CA THR A 42 4.26 1.39 -4.87
C THR A 42 3.24 1.21 -3.77
N LEU A 43 2.84 2.30 -3.14
CA LEU A 43 1.84 2.29 -2.07
C LEU A 43 0.56 2.90 -2.59
N LEU A 44 -0.56 2.23 -2.35
CA LEU A 44 -1.89 2.73 -2.69
C LEU A 44 -2.63 3.01 -1.41
N VAL A 45 -3.06 4.25 -1.22
CA VAL A 45 -3.68 4.70 0.02
C VAL A 45 -5.02 5.35 -0.25
N PRO A 46 -5.99 5.23 0.66
CA PRO A 46 -7.20 6.02 0.56
C PRO A 46 -6.91 7.46 0.93
N LYS A 47 -7.62 8.39 0.30
CA LYS A 47 -7.41 9.81 0.61
C LYS A 47 -7.91 10.14 2.00
N LYS A 48 -9.02 9.51 2.43
CA LYS A 48 -9.49 9.66 3.79
C LYS A 48 -8.65 8.80 4.70
N HIS A 49 -8.35 9.31 5.88
CA HIS A 49 -7.52 8.59 6.83
C HIS A 49 -8.28 7.45 7.49
N TYR A 50 -7.71 6.24 7.42
CA TYR A 50 -8.11 5.07 8.19
C TYR A 50 -6.82 4.48 8.72
N ASP A 51 -6.80 4.08 9.98
CA ASP A 51 -5.57 3.58 10.59
C ASP A 51 -5.09 2.29 9.94
N ASP A 52 -6.01 1.35 9.70
CA ASP A 52 -5.66 0.07 9.09
C ASP A 52 -6.94 -0.60 8.58
N LEU A 53 -6.80 -1.84 8.14
CA LEU A 53 -7.90 -2.59 7.53
C LEU A 53 -9.08 -2.78 8.51
N CYS A 54 -8.81 -2.74 9.80
CA CYS A 54 -9.83 -2.97 10.82
C CYS A 54 -10.53 -1.69 11.28
N ASP A 55 -10.26 -0.57 10.62
CA ASP A 55 -10.76 0.74 11.06
C ASP A 55 -12.06 1.13 10.35
N GLY A 56 -12.92 0.17 10.04
CA GLY A 56 -14.24 0.47 9.50
C GLY A 56 -14.25 1.09 8.11
N ILE A 57 -13.31 0.70 7.27
CA ILE A 57 -13.26 1.24 5.90
C ILE A 57 -14.49 0.77 5.14
N PRO A 58 -15.25 1.69 4.52
CA PRO A 58 -16.43 1.27 3.74
C PRO A 58 -16.06 0.31 2.62
N ALA A 59 -16.94 -0.66 2.36
CA ALA A 59 -16.69 -1.65 1.32
C ALA A 59 -16.48 -0.98 -0.04
N GLU A 60 -17.18 0.13 -0.30
CA GLU A 60 -17.02 0.84 -1.57
C GLU A 60 -15.60 1.37 -1.74
N VAL A 61 -14.98 1.84 -0.65
CA VAL A 61 -13.61 2.34 -0.73
C VAL A 61 -12.65 1.19 -0.97
N LEU A 62 -12.80 0.09 -0.23
CA LEU A 62 -11.93 -1.06 -0.41
C LEU A 62 -12.07 -1.65 -1.81
N GLY A 63 -13.31 -1.80 -2.30
CA GLY A 63 -13.54 -2.33 -3.63
C GLY A 63 -12.94 -1.43 -4.70
N HIS A 64 -13.10 -0.11 -4.55
CA HIS A 64 -12.51 0.83 -5.50
C HIS A 64 -11.00 0.70 -5.51
N MET A 65 -10.36 0.69 -4.33
CA MET A 65 -8.91 0.59 -4.24
C MET A 65 -8.41 -0.70 -4.90
N LEU A 66 -9.07 -1.83 -4.62
CA LEU A 66 -8.65 -3.09 -5.22
C LEU A 66 -8.84 -3.08 -6.73
N SER A 67 -9.87 -2.40 -7.23
CA SER A 67 -10.08 -2.29 -8.67
C SER A 67 -9.02 -1.41 -9.34
N VAL A 68 -8.38 -0.53 -8.57
CA VAL A 68 -7.33 0.35 -9.09
C VAL A 68 -5.97 -0.35 -9.13
N VAL A 69 -5.77 -1.40 -8.33
CA VAL A 69 -4.48 -2.09 -8.26
C VAL A 69 -3.97 -2.51 -9.64
N PRO A 70 -4.76 -3.16 -10.51
CA PRO A 70 -4.25 -3.53 -11.82
C PRO A 70 -3.82 -2.33 -12.65
N LYS A 71 -4.50 -1.20 -12.51
CA LYS A 71 -4.14 0.02 -13.21
C LYS A 71 -2.77 0.53 -12.75
N VAL A 72 -2.54 0.54 -11.46
CA VAL A 72 -1.24 0.95 -10.92
C VAL A 72 -0.15 -0.01 -11.38
N ALA A 73 -0.43 -1.32 -11.33
CA ALA A 73 0.53 -2.32 -11.81
C ALA A 73 0.89 -2.09 -13.26
N GLU A 74 -0.09 -1.71 -14.08
CA GLU A 74 0.15 -1.41 -15.50
C GLU A 74 1.03 -0.17 -15.64
N LEU A 75 0.73 0.87 -14.89
CA LEU A 75 1.53 2.10 -14.92
C LEU A 75 2.98 1.84 -14.51
N LYS A 76 3.20 0.87 -13.62
CA LYS A 76 4.55 0.53 -13.16
C LYS A 76 5.18 -0.59 -13.95
N GLY A 77 4.49 -1.11 -14.97
CA GLY A 77 5.06 -2.09 -15.88
C GLY A 77 5.16 -3.49 -15.33
N VAL A 78 4.38 -3.84 -14.31
CA VAL A 78 4.45 -5.17 -13.67
C VAL A 78 3.17 -5.97 -13.81
N ARG A 79 2.18 -5.46 -14.56
CA ARG A 79 0.91 -6.15 -14.65
C ARG A 79 1.05 -7.52 -15.31
N GLU A 80 1.82 -7.62 -16.38
CA GLU A 80 1.94 -8.88 -17.11
C GLU A 80 2.86 -9.87 -16.41
N SER A 81 4.01 -9.38 -15.92
CA SER A 81 4.95 -10.29 -15.26
C SER A 81 4.45 -10.74 -13.90
N GLY A 82 3.57 -9.96 -13.30
CA GLY A 82 3.00 -10.30 -12.03
C GLY A 82 3.48 -9.42 -10.91
N PHE A 83 2.68 -9.37 -9.85
CA PHE A 83 2.98 -8.52 -8.71
C PHE A 83 2.31 -9.13 -7.48
N ARG A 84 2.71 -8.64 -6.33
CA ARG A 84 2.14 -9.08 -5.05
C ARG A 84 1.59 -7.86 -4.32
N THR A 85 0.42 -8.02 -3.73
CA THR A 85 -0.13 -6.97 -2.86
C THR A 85 -0.03 -7.42 -1.42
N VAL A 86 0.29 -6.48 -0.54
CA VAL A 86 0.44 -6.76 0.89
C VAL A 86 -0.26 -5.68 1.68
N MET A 87 -1.01 -6.11 2.68
CA MET A 87 -1.64 -5.21 3.64
C MET A 87 -1.22 -5.66 5.02
N ASN A 88 -0.68 -4.75 5.82
CA ASN A 88 -0.20 -5.06 7.16
C ASN A 88 -1.14 -4.45 8.18
N THR A 89 -1.54 -5.25 9.16
CA THR A 89 -2.45 -4.80 10.22
C THR A 89 -1.93 -5.31 11.55
N GLY A 90 -1.68 -4.39 12.47
CA GLY A 90 -1.32 -4.74 13.83
C GLY A 90 0.15 -5.07 14.03
N PRO A 91 0.53 -5.33 15.28
CA PRO A 91 1.95 -5.46 15.64
C PRO A 91 2.64 -6.66 15.00
N ASP A 92 1.95 -7.79 14.91
CA ASP A 92 2.58 -9.00 14.36
C ASP A 92 2.90 -8.88 12.88
N SER A 93 2.27 -7.94 12.18
CA SER A 93 2.56 -7.71 10.77
C SER A 93 3.73 -6.75 10.56
N ALA A 94 4.28 -6.21 11.65
CA ALA A 94 5.33 -5.20 11.61
C ALA A 94 4.87 -3.91 10.94
N ALA A 95 3.58 -3.60 11.01
CA ALA A 95 3.04 -2.36 10.47
C ALA A 95 3.65 -1.17 11.22
N THR A 96 4.11 -0.17 10.47
CA THR A 96 4.77 0.99 11.07
C THR A 96 4.02 2.29 10.85
N VAL A 97 3.22 2.40 9.80
CA VAL A 97 2.50 3.63 9.50
C VAL A 97 1.01 3.41 9.68
N LYS A 98 0.38 4.24 10.51
CA LYS A 98 -1.04 4.11 10.79
C LYS A 98 -1.86 4.95 9.84
N HIS A 99 -1.84 4.54 8.59
CA HIS A 99 -2.71 5.02 7.53
C HIS A 99 -2.82 3.84 6.59
N PHE A 100 -4.01 3.31 6.40
CA PHE A 100 -4.21 2.10 5.60
C PHE A 100 -3.52 2.23 4.25
N HIS A 101 -2.77 1.21 3.86
CA HIS A 101 -2.11 1.21 2.56
C HIS A 101 -1.94 -0.20 2.05
N ILE A 102 -1.94 -0.32 0.73
CA ILE A 102 -1.70 -1.57 0.04
C ILE A 102 -0.35 -1.44 -0.66
N HIS A 103 0.58 -2.32 -0.29
CA HIS A 103 1.85 -2.42 -1.02
C HIS A 103 1.63 -3.15 -2.33
N ILE A 104 2.21 -2.61 -3.39
CA ILE A 104 2.21 -3.29 -4.70
C ILE A 104 3.68 -3.51 -5.05
N LEU A 105 4.09 -4.78 -5.06
CA LEU A 105 5.50 -5.16 -5.21
C LEU A 105 5.66 -5.96 -6.49
N GLY A 106 6.68 -5.66 -7.26
CA GLY A 106 6.92 -6.37 -8.49
C GLY A 106 8.31 -6.13 -9.06
N GLY A 107 8.54 -6.66 -10.24
CA GLY A 107 9.80 -6.45 -10.95
C GLY A 107 10.86 -7.49 -10.62
N VAL A 108 10.54 -8.49 -9.81
CA VAL A 108 11.47 -9.54 -9.45
C VAL A 108 10.67 -10.78 -9.07
N LYS A 109 11.23 -11.95 -9.32
CA LYS A 109 10.61 -13.20 -8.87
C LYS A 109 10.70 -13.26 -7.35
N MET A 110 9.55 -13.39 -6.71
CA MET A 110 9.47 -13.39 -5.26
C MET A 110 9.47 -14.79 -4.72
N GLY A 111 9.96 -14.93 -3.49
CA GLY A 111 9.84 -16.17 -2.75
C GLY A 111 8.45 -16.33 -2.17
N ARG A 112 8.28 -17.38 -1.36
CA ARG A 112 7.03 -17.57 -0.65
C ARG A 112 6.95 -16.61 0.53
N PHE A 113 5.94 -16.77 1.33
CA PHE A 113 5.76 -15.94 2.52
C PHE A 113 6.96 -16.11 3.44
N THR A 114 7.36 -15.04 4.10
CA THR A 114 8.49 -15.07 5.03
C THR A 114 8.02 -14.68 6.42
N PHE A 115 8.69 -15.23 7.43
CA PHE A 115 8.40 -14.94 8.82
C PHE A 115 9.71 -14.69 9.54
N GLU A 116 9.66 -13.81 10.49
CA GLU A 116 10.81 -13.53 11.33
C GLU A 116 11.20 -14.79 12.08
N ASN A 117 12.49 -14.96 12.32
CA ASN A 117 13.02 -16.11 13.05
C ASN A 117 12.72 -17.45 12.38
N SER A 118 12.47 -17.41 11.09
CA SER A 118 12.27 -18.63 10.29
C SER A 118 11.11 -19.47 10.77
N GLN A 119 10.12 -18.88 11.41
CA GLN A 119 8.99 -19.62 11.93
C GLN A 119 7.94 -19.83 10.85
N ARG A 120 8.32 -20.58 9.87
CA ARG A 120 7.48 -20.84 8.73
C ARG A 120 6.60 -22.04 8.96
N VAL A 121 5.32 -21.89 8.64
CA VAL A 121 4.38 -22.99 8.78
C VAL A 121 4.52 -23.90 7.58
N GLN A 122 4.52 -25.20 7.83
CA GLN A 122 4.53 -26.19 6.75
C GLN A 122 3.17 -26.24 6.09
N ASP A 123 3.15 -26.34 4.78
CA ASP A 123 1.90 -26.44 4.02
C ASP A 123 1.29 -27.82 4.08
#